data_04edfab4680675151ba48274cf8fbec5
#
_entry.id   04edfab4680675151ba48274cf8fbec5
#
_cell.length_a   1.000
_cell.length_b   1.000
_cell.length_c   1.000
_cell.angle_alpha   90.00
_cell.angle_beta   90.00
_cell.angle_gamma   90.00
#
_symmetry.space_group_name_H-M   'P 1'
#
loop_
_entity.id
_entity.type
_entity.pdbx_description
1 polymer ?
#
loop_
_entity_poly.entity_id
_entity_poly.type
_entity_poly.pdbx_seq_one_letter_code
_entity_poly.pdbx_strand_id
1 'polypeptide(L)'
;MVSCSQPSENKVKTLIRENIRKSLSHPGSYVATGTVVDSAFAPFDDPVFREKTLEICRMTVENMEYVRMVQEAGQDIHPKEFALMTDSEKAQYGHYKEISNLYEEKVDSLSARIKEKGMYLMEMVGSGYRFIGWKVYHQYSERDETGFAVRRRKVFIIDKDKTKILAEYDIASKEYIMVQSMYQMWTDESMNTLEK
;
A
#
# COMPACT_ATOMS: atom_id res chain seq x y z
N MET A 1 -13.21 -18.88 -34.65
CA MET A 1 -12.64 -17.54 -34.68
C MET A 1 -11.21 -17.65 -34.12
N VAL A 2 -10.20 -17.48 -34.98
CA VAL A 2 -8.77 -17.48 -34.57
C VAL A 2 -8.51 -16.10 -34.01
N SER A 3 -8.32 -15.99 -32.70
CA SER A 3 -7.88 -14.77 -32.06
C SER A 3 -6.42 -14.52 -32.47
N CYS A 4 -6.21 -13.62 -33.42
CA CYS A 4 -4.88 -13.11 -33.73
C CYS A 4 -4.40 -12.28 -32.51
N SER A 5 -3.75 -12.93 -31.54
CA SER A 5 -3.00 -12.23 -30.50
C SER A 5 -1.94 -11.37 -31.18
N GLN A 6 -2.00 -10.05 -30.97
CA GLN A 6 -1.04 -9.13 -31.58
C GLN A 6 0.39 -9.49 -31.15
N PRO A 7 1.41 -9.37 -32.03
CA PRO A 7 2.81 -9.71 -31.70
C PRO A 7 3.34 -9.04 -30.44
N SER A 8 2.81 -7.87 -30.11
CA SER A 8 3.13 -7.11 -28.90
C SER A 8 2.63 -7.73 -27.58
N GLU A 9 1.50 -8.45 -27.63
CA GLU A 9 0.93 -9.13 -26.46
C GLU A 9 1.72 -10.38 -26.09
N ASN A 10 2.21 -11.10 -27.07
CA ASN A 10 3.08 -12.27 -26.86
C ASN A 10 4.41 -11.88 -26.20
N LYS A 11 4.97 -10.72 -26.53
CA LYS A 11 6.20 -10.21 -25.91
C LYS A 11 6.00 -9.97 -24.41
N VAL A 12 4.89 -9.34 -24.01
CA VAL A 12 4.52 -9.10 -22.61
C VAL A 12 4.35 -10.41 -21.84
N LYS A 13 3.59 -11.35 -22.40
CA LYS A 13 3.36 -12.67 -21.78
C LYS A 13 4.68 -13.45 -21.57
N THR A 14 5.59 -13.37 -22.52
CA THR A 14 6.90 -14.00 -22.44
C THR A 14 7.74 -13.36 -21.34
N LEU A 15 7.82 -12.03 -21.28
CA LEU A 15 8.55 -11.28 -20.28
C LEU A 15 8.08 -11.64 -18.85
N ILE A 16 6.76 -11.64 -18.63
CA ILE A 16 6.17 -11.99 -17.32
C ILE A 16 6.46 -13.45 -16.96
N ARG A 17 6.27 -14.39 -17.89
CA ARG A 17 6.54 -15.80 -17.67
C ARG A 17 7.98 -16.05 -17.25
N GLU A 18 8.92 -15.41 -17.92
CA GLU A 18 10.35 -15.55 -17.61
C GLU A 18 10.69 -14.96 -16.26
N ASN A 19 10.09 -13.80 -15.91
CA ASN A 19 10.27 -13.18 -14.60
C ASN A 19 9.74 -14.08 -13.48
N ILE A 20 8.51 -14.56 -13.59
CA ILE A 20 7.89 -15.43 -12.59
C ILE A 20 8.72 -16.72 -12.41
N ARG A 21 9.07 -17.40 -13.50
CA ARG A 21 9.81 -18.68 -13.44
C ARG A 21 11.14 -18.58 -12.70
N LYS A 22 11.80 -17.42 -12.72
CA LYS A 22 13.05 -17.19 -11.99
C LYS A 22 12.87 -17.19 -10.47
N SER A 23 11.69 -16.83 -9.98
CA SER A 23 11.38 -16.74 -8.55
C SER A 23 10.70 -17.98 -7.97
N LEU A 24 10.30 -18.95 -8.81
CA LEU A 24 9.58 -20.14 -8.36
C LEU A 24 10.53 -21.24 -7.86
N SER A 25 10.16 -21.88 -6.76
CA SER A 25 10.83 -23.10 -6.28
C SER A 25 10.71 -24.26 -7.28
N HIS A 26 9.58 -24.31 -8.01
CA HIS A 26 9.30 -25.31 -9.05
C HIS A 26 8.95 -24.64 -10.39
N PRO A 27 9.93 -24.12 -11.17
CA PRO A 27 9.68 -23.36 -12.40
C PRO A 27 8.81 -24.07 -13.44
N GLY A 28 8.89 -25.42 -13.48
CA GLY A 28 8.09 -26.27 -14.39
C GLY A 28 6.62 -26.36 -14.03
N SER A 29 6.22 -25.97 -12.82
CA SER A 29 4.81 -26.03 -12.36
C SER A 29 3.98 -24.80 -12.77
N TYR A 30 4.63 -23.78 -13.31
CA TYR A 30 3.94 -22.56 -13.75
C TYR A 30 2.98 -22.80 -14.89
N VAL A 31 1.71 -22.43 -14.67
CA VAL A 31 0.64 -22.46 -15.68
C VAL A 31 -0.11 -21.12 -15.65
N ALA A 32 0.00 -20.34 -16.72
CA ALA A 32 -0.78 -19.11 -16.88
C ALA A 32 -2.26 -19.43 -17.02
N THR A 33 -3.12 -18.76 -16.26
CA THR A 33 -4.59 -18.95 -16.29
C THR A 33 -5.33 -17.73 -16.80
N GLY A 34 -4.72 -16.54 -16.78
CA GLY A 34 -5.30 -15.32 -17.31
C GLY A 34 -4.28 -14.19 -17.41
N THR A 35 -4.42 -13.35 -18.43
CA THR A 35 -3.60 -12.14 -18.60
C THR A 35 -4.46 -11.05 -19.23
N VAL A 36 -4.53 -9.90 -18.58
CA VAL A 36 -5.18 -8.69 -19.07
C VAL A 36 -4.12 -7.59 -19.13
N VAL A 37 -4.01 -6.94 -20.27
CA VAL A 37 -3.06 -5.84 -20.50
C VAL A 37 -3.85 -4.56 -20.68
N ASP A 38 -3.48 -3.54 -19.91
CA ASP A 38 -4.06 -2.21 -19.92
C ASP A 38 -2.96 -1.15 -19.95
N SER A 39 -3.32 0.10 -20.20
CA SER A 39 -2.39 1.23 -20.13
C SER A 39 -2.10 1.59 -18.68
N ALA A 40 -0.83 1.88 -18.38
CA ALA A 40 -0.40 2.38 -17.09
C ALA A 40 -0.17 3.89 -17.12
N PHE A 41 -0.72 4.60 -16.13
CA PHE A 41 -0.65 6.05 -16.04
C PHE A 41 -0.09 6.49 -14.68
N ALA A 42 0.89 7.40 -14.70
CA ALA A 42 1.25 8.16 -13.51
C ALA A 42 0.08 9.11 -13.12
N PRO A 43 -0.08 9.43 -11.83
CA PRO A 43 0.76 8.99 -10.73
C PRO A 43 0.45 7.58 -10.20
N PHE A 44 -0.78 7.09 -10.29
CA PHE A 44 -1.25 5.91 -9.54
C PHE A 44 -0.60 4.57 -9.95
N ASP A 45 -0.15 4.45 -11.20
CA ASP A 45 0.59 3.25 -11.66
C ASP A 45 2.11 3.43 -11.57
N ASP A 46 2.60 4.63 -11.17
CA ASP A 46 4.03 4.90 -11.02
C ASP A 46 4.59 4.17 -9.79
N PRO A 47 5.60 3.30 -9.93
CA PRO A 47 6.19 2.58 -8.82
C PRO A 47 6.71 3.48 -7.70
N VAL A 48 7.29 4.64 -8.03
CA VAL A 48 7.81 5.59 -7.04
C VAL A 48 6.69 6.23 -6.23
N PHE A 49 5.60 6.64 -6.91
CA PHE A 49 4.42 7.16 -6.23
C PHE A 49 3.82 6.13 -5.28
N ARG A 50 3.73 4.87 -5.74
CA ARG A 50 3.21 3.77 -4.96
C ARG A 50 4.07 3.48 -3.73
N GLU A 51 5.39 3.47 -3.85
CA GLU A 51 6.32 3.25 -2.73
C GLU A 51 6.16 4.34 -1.66
N LYS A 52 6.09 5.61 -2.08
CA LYS A 52 5.85 6.74 -1.17
C LYS A 52 4.50 6.68 -0.49
N THR A 53 3.46 6.25 -1.21
CA THR A 53 2.13 6.01 -0.62
C THR A 53 2.20 4.92 0.44
N LEU A 54 2.88 3.81 0.17
CA LEU A 54 3.06 2.73 1.14
C LEU A 54 3.83 3.19 2.38
N GLU A 55 4.83 4.04 2.22
CA GLU A 55 5.55 4.66 3.34
C GLU A 55 4.61 5.46 4.24
N ILE A 56 3.74 6.29 3.65
CA ILE A 56 2.71 7.04 4.40
C ILE A 56 1.76 6.07 5.13
N CYS A 57 1.28 5.03 4.45
CA CYS A 57 0.41 4.04 5.08
C CYS A 57 1.05 3.41 6.32
N ARG A 58 2.33 3.02 6.24
CA ARG A 58 3.07 2.44 7.38
C ARG A 58 3.21 3.43 8.53
N MET A 59 3.58 4.67 8.22
CA MET A 59 3.68 5.74 9.24
C MET A 59 2.33 6.03 9.89
N THR A 60 1.23 5.98 9.14
CA THR A 60 -0.12 6.17 9.68
C THR A 60 -0.49 5.05 10.65
N VAL A 61 -0.21 3.80 10.29
CA VAL A 61 -0.45 2.65 11.20
C VAL A 61 0.37 2.78 12.48
N GLU A 62 1.66 3.15 12.39
CA GLU A 62 2.52 3.37 13.55
C GLU A 62 1.98 4.51 14.42
N ASN A 63 1.55 5.61 13.82
CA ASN A 63 0.99 6.74 14.55
C ASN A 63 -0.30 6.37 15.31
N MET A 64 -1.18 5.61 14.65
CA MET A 64 -2.41 5.12 15.30
C MET A 64 -2.12 4.21 16.48
N GLU A 65 -1.04 3.43 16.44
CA GLU A 65 -0.63 2.56 17.54
C GLU A 65 -0.17 3.40 18.75
N TYR A 66 0.61 4.46 18.54
CA TYR A 66 0.98 5.37 19.64
C TYR A 66 -0.23 6.09 20.23
N VAL A 67 -1.16 6.57 19.40
CA VAL A 67 -2.42 7.18 19.88
C VAL A 67 -3.22 6.17 20.71
N ARG A 68 -3.31 4.91 20.28
CA ARG A 68 -3.99 3.84 21.02
C ARG A 68 -3.36 3.60 22.38
N MET A 69 -2.02 3.55 22.46
CA MET A 69 -1.30 3.39 23.74
C MET A 69 -1.62 4.49 24.74
N VAL A 70 -1.68 5.75 24.28
CA VAL A 70 -2.06 6.89 25.12
C VAL A 70 -3.52 6.79 25.59
N GLN A 71 -4.42 6.41 24.68
CA GLN A 71 -5.84 6.26 25.02
C GLN A 71 -6.08 5.13 26.03
N GLU A 72 -5.42 3.97 25.86
CA GLU A 72 -5.54 2.84 26.78
C GLU A 72 -5.00 3.19 28.17
N ALA A 73 -3.88 3.90 28.26
CA ALA A 73 -3.34 4.34 29.54
C ALA A 73 -4.26 5.31 30.27
N GLY A 74 -5.07 6.10 29.53
CA GLY A 74 -6.03 7.06 30.09
C GLY A 74 -7.43 6.51 30.35
N GLN A 75 -7.72 5.26 29.96
CA GLN A 75 -9.09 4.74 29.93
C GLN A 75 -9.81 4.76 31.28
N ASP A 76 -9.10 4.53 32.37
CA ASP A 76 -9.66 4.47 33.74
C ASP A 76 -9.44 5.75 34.53
N ILE A 77 -8.99 6.83 33.88
CA ILE A 77 -8.73 8.11 34.55
C ILE A 77 -9.99 8.96 34.49
N HIS A 78 -10.66 9.11 35.63
CA HIS A 78 -11.78 10.02 35.75
C HIS A 78 -11.28 11.45 36.03
N PRO A 79 -11.86 12.47 35.34
CA PRO A 79 -11.50 13.86 35.60
C PRO A 79 -11.92 14.26 37.01
N LYS A 80 -10.95 14.31 37.92
CA LYS A 80 -11.07 14.86 39.28
C LYS A 80 -9.97 15.86 39.48
N GLU A 81 -10.18 16.81 40.37
CA GLU A 81 -9.10 17.65 40.83
C GLU A 81 -8.02 16.77 41.52
N PHE A 82 -6.78 16.94 41.14
CA PHE A 82 -5.65 16.14 41.67
C PHE A 82 -5.60 16.08 43.17
N ALA A 83 -6.01 17.17 43.84
CA ALA A 83 -6.06 17.26 45.33
C ALA A 83 -7.10 16.30 45.95
N LEU A 84 -8.12 15.90 45.22
CA LEU A 84 -9.21 15.01 45.65
C LEU A 84 -8.97 13.53 45.29
N MET A 85 -7.88 13.24 44.61
CA MET A 85 -7.51 11.87 44.23
C MET A 85 -6.94 11.09 45.42
N THR A 86 -7.29 9.81 45.47
CA THR A 86 -6.62 8.84 46.35
C THR A 86 -5.20 8.58 45.86
N ASP A 87 -4.35 8.01 46.72
CA ASP A 87 -2.95 7.69 46.36
C ASP A 87 -2.88 6.72 45.16
N SER A 88 -3.84 5.79 45.03
CA SER A 88 -3.95 4.89 43.88
C SER A 88 -4.30 5.63 42.59
N GLU A 89 -5.26 6.56 42.65
CA GLU A 89 -5.65 7.40 41.50
C GLU A 89 -4.50 8.35 41.07
N LYS A 90 -3.75 8.90 42.03
CA LYS A 90 -2.55 9.70 41.73
C LYS A 90 -1.45 8.87 41.06
N ALA A 91 -1.25 7.63 41.46
CA ALA A 91 -0.29 6.72 40.83
C ALA A 91 -0.70 6.37 39.38
N GLN A 92 -1.98 6.07 39.16
CA GLN A 92 -2.52 5.84 37.80
C GLN A 92 -2.39 7.08 36.90
N TYR A 93 -2.71 8.25 37.43
CA TYR A 93 -2.55 9.51 36.69
C TYR A 93 -1.07 9.81 36.37
N GLY A 94 -0.16 9.51 37.29
CA GLY A 94 1.29 9.63 37.09
C GLY A 94 1.75 8.73 35.93
N HIS A 95 1.33 7.47 35.94
CA HIS A 95 1.64 6.51 34.86
C HIS A 95 1.10 6.95 33.50
N TYR A 96 -0.15 7.42 33.47
CA TYR A 96 -0.73 8.00 32.24
C TYR A 96 0.11 9.17 31.72
N LYS A 97 0.49 10.11 32.58
CA LYS A 97 1.32 11.25 32.20
C LYS A 97 2.69 10.83 31.66
N GLU A 98 3.30 9.81 32.20
CA GLU A 98 4.57 9.27 31.70
C GLU A 98 4.40 8.70 30.28
N ILE A 99 3.34 7.92 30.06
CA ILE A 99 3.03 7.37 28.74
C ILE A 99 2.67 8.48 27.76
N SER A 100 1.80 9.43 28.14
CA SER A 100 1.43 10.57 27.31
C SER A 100 2.67 11.36 26.88
N ASN A 101 3.51 11.76 27.81
CA ASN A 101 4.74 12.49 27.50
C ASN A 101 5.70 11.70 26.60
N LEU A 102 5.77 10.37 26.77
CA LEU A 102 6.63 9.52 25.94
C LEU A 102 6.17 9.44 24.48
N TYR A 103 4.86 9.43 24.25
CA TYR A 103 4.31 9.19 22.91
C TYR A 103 3.80 10.45 22.19
N GLU A 104 3.47 11.54 22.90
CA GLU A 104 3.03 12.80 22.29
C GLU A 104 4.02 13.33 21.25
N GLU A 105 5.31 13.42 21.62
CA GLU A 105 6.35 13.87 20.67
C GLU A 105 6.45 12.95 19.43
N LYS A 106 6.25 11.64 19.60
CA LYS A 106 6.26 10.67 18.49
C LYS A 106 5.06 10.86 17.60
N VAL A 107 3.86 11.02 18.18
CA VAL A 107 2.61 11.29 17.46
C VAL A 107 2.74 12.57 16.64
N ASP A 108 3.22 13.66 17.25
CA ASP A 108 3.38 14.95 16.59
C ASP A 108 4.42 14.88 15.45
N SER A 109 5.58 14.25 15.72
CA SER A 109 6.63 14.08 14.72
C SER A 109 6.15 13.25 13.52
N LEU A 110 5.46 12.12 13.76
CA LEU A 110 4.91 11.29 12.68
C LEU A 110 3.81 12.01 11.91
N SER A 111 2.92 12.72 12.60
CA SER A 111 1.84 13.51 11.99
C SER A 111 2.40 14.59 11.06
N ALA A 112 3.44 15.32 11.48
CA ALA A 112 4.10 16.31 10.65
C ALA A 112 4.73 15.69 9.38
N ARG A 113 5.41 14.55 9.53
CA ARG A 113 6.02 13.83 8.39
C ARG A 113 4.97 13.26 7.43
N ILE A 114 3.88 12.70 7.95
CA ILE A 114 2.75 12.20 7.15
C ILE A 114 2.16 13.36 6.33
N LYS A 115 1.94 14.52 6.95
CA LYS A 115 1.44 15.72 6.28
C LYS A 115 2.37 16.19 5.17
N GLU A 116 3.67 16.34 5.44
CA GLU A 116 4.66 16.76 4.46
C GLU A 116 4.70 15.83 3.25
N LYS A 117 4.80 14.51 3.50
CA LYS A 117 4.81 13.51 2.43
C LYS A 117 3.48 13.46 1.67
N GLY A 118 2.36 13.63 2.35
CA GLY A 118 1.04 13.71 1.74
C GLY A 118 0.93 14.90 0.78
N MET A 119 1.40 16.07 1.17
CA MET A 119 1.43 17.25 0.30
C MET A 119 2.25 17.00 -0.98
N TYR A 120 3.42 16.39 -0.86
CA TYR A 120 4.23 16.01 -2.03
C TYR A 120 3.48 15.06 -2.98
N LEU A 121 2.77 14.07 -2.44
CA LEU A 121 1.97 13.16 -3.29
C LEU A 121 0.80 13.89 -3.95
N MET A 122 0.15 14.82 -3.26
CA MET A 122 -0.93 15.63 -3.85
C MET A 122 -0.43 16.51 -5.00
N GLU A 123 0.79 17.06 -4.92
CA GLU A 123 1.42 17.77 -6.05
C GLU A 123 1.64 16.84 -7.25
N MET A 124 2.06 15.60 -7.01
CA MET A 124 2.20 14.59 -8.08
C MET A 124 0.85 14.28 -8.73
N VAL A 125 -0.23 14.17 -7.97
CA VAL A 125 -1.59 13.98 -8.50
C VAL A 125 -2.01 15.19 -9.33
N GLY A 126 -1.76 16.40 -8.84
CA GLY A 126 -2.06 17.67 -9.53
C GLY A 126 -1.28 17.86 -10.83
N SER A 127 -0.16 17.17 -11.03
CA SER A 127 0.62 17.23 -12.27
C SER A 127 -0.05 16.54 -13.48
N GLY A 128 -1.16 15.87 -13.24
CA GLY A 128 -1.99 15.23 -14.26
C GLY A 128 -1.54 13.82 -14.68
N TYR A 129 -2.39 13.19 -15.47
CA TYR A 129 -2.16 11.83 -15.95
C TYR A 129 -1.14 11.80 -17.09
N ARG A 130 -0.15 10.92 -16.98
CA ARG A 130 0.88 10.70 -18.00
C ARG A 130 1.03 9.21 -18.25
N PHE A 131 0.92 8.78 -19.51
CA PHE A 131 1.21 7.39 -19.90
C PHE A 131 2.65 7.03 -19.55
N ILE A 132 2.85 5.95 -18.80
CA ILE A 132 4.17 5.48 -18.37
C ILE A 132 4.53 4.09 -18.91
N GLY A 133 3.54 3.35 -19.41
CA GLY A 133 3.75 2.01 -19.93
C GLY A 133 2.49 1.16 -19.85
N TRP A 134 2.64 -0.09 -19.45
CA TRP A 134 1.57 -1.07 -19.48
C TRP A 134 1.37 -1.68 -18.10
N LYS A 135 0.12 -1.77 -17.68
CA LYS A 135 -0.32 -2.46 -16.47
C LYS A 135 -0.88 -3.83 -16.86
N VAL A 136 -0.34 -4.88 -16.27
CA VAL A 136 -0.70 -6.25 -16.63
C VAL A 136 -1.20 -6.99 -15.40
N TYR A 137 -2.47 -7.35 -15.43
CA TYR A 137 -3.05 -8.27 -14.44
C TYR A 137 -2.81 -9.70 -14.92
N HIS A 138 -2.09 -10.47 -14.12
CA HIS A 138 -1.71 -11.82 -14.47
C HIS A 138 -2.10 -12.82 -13.39
N GLN A 139 -2.77 -13.88 -13.83
CA GLN A 139 -3.16 -15.01 -12.98
C GLN A 139 -2.43 -16.27 -13.45
N TYR A 140 -1.93 -17.03 -12.49
CA TYR A 140 -1.27 -18.29 -12.76
C TYR A 140 -1.43 -19.27 -11.59
N SER A 141 -1.16 -20.54 -11.84
CA SER A 141 -0.97 -21.54 -10.81
C SER A 141 0.48 -22.02 -10.80
N GLU A 142 0.93 -22.40 -9.62
CA GLU A 142 2.27 -22.95 -9.36
C GLU A 142 2.20 -24.01 -8.28
N ARG A 143 3.28 -24.76 -8.07
CA ARG A 143 3.45 -25.54 -6.85
C ARG A 143 4.31 -24.75 -5.86
N ASP A 144 3.84 -24.65 -4.62
CA ASP A 144 4.59 -24.04 -3.54
C ASP A 144 5.75 -24.92 -3.08
N GLU A 145 6.48 -24.48 -2.07
CA GLU A 145 7.63 -25.22 -1.51
C GLU A 145 7.25 -26.61 -0.97
N THR A 146 5.99 -26.80 -0.59
CA THR A 146 5.44 -28.07 -0.08
C THR A 146 4.88 -28.95 -1.20
N GLY A 147 4.87 -28.47 -2.45
CA GLY A 147 4.38 -29.17 -3.63
C GLY A 147 2.87 -29.04 -3.90
N PHE A 148 2.12 -28.29 -3.07
CA PHE A 148 0.71 -28.02 -3.30
C PHE A 148 0.48 -27.00 -4.40
N ALA A 149 -0.58 -27.20 -5.16
CA ALA A 149 -1.01 -26.26 -6.18
C ALA A 149 -1.63 -25.00 -5.56
N VAL A 150 -1.04 -23.85 -5.81
CA VAL A 150 -1.55 -22.55 -5.37
C VAL A 150 -1.85 -21.65 -6.56
N ARG A 151 -2.88 -20.81 -6.43
CA ARG A 151 -3.20 -19.77 -7.42
C ARG A 151 -2.64 -18.43 -6.96
N ARG A 152 -2.01 -17.72 -7.90
CA ARG A 152 -1.44 -16.40 -7.67
C ARG A 152 -2.06 -15.38 -8.61
N ARG A 153 -2.16 -14.15 -8.13
CA ARG A 153 -2.60 -13.00 -8.92
C ARG A 153 -1.63 -11.85 -8.67
N LYS A 154 -1.00 -11.39 -9.74
CA LYS A 154 -0.02 -10.30 -9.68
C LYS A 154 -0.36 -9.18 -10.66
N VAL A 155 0.05 -7.98 -10.33
CA VAL A 155 0.09 -6.83 -11.23
C VAL A 155 1.53 -6.51 -11.56
N PHE A 156 1.80 -6.35 -12.85
CA PHE A 156 3.10 -5.91 -13.36
C PHE A 156 2.94 -4.54 -14.00
N ILE A 157 3.87 -3.64 -13.70
CA ILE A 157 4.05 -2.41 -14.46
C ILE A 157 5.23 -2.62 -15.39
N ILE A 158 5.00 -2.41 -16.69
CA ILE A 158 5.98 -2.67 -17.75
C ILE A 158 6.23 -1.35 -18.49
N ASP A 159 7.45 -1.13 -18.90
CA ASP A 159 7.85 0.05 -19.66
C ASP A 159 7.09 0.20 -21.00
N LYS A 160 7.17 1.39 -21.59
CA LYS A 160 6.47 1.73 -22.84
C LYS A 160 6.81 0.76 -23.98
N ASP A 161 8.07 0.33 -24.04
CA ASP A 161 8.61 -0.50 -25.11
C ASP A 161 8.38 -2.00 -24.91
N LYS A 162 7.76 -2.37 -23.77
CA LYS A 162 7.49 -3.77 -23.36
C LYS A 162 8.77 -4.61 -23.26
N THR A 163 9.82 -4.02 -22.71
CA THR A 163 11.14 -4.65 -22.59
C THR A 163 11.54 -4.93 -21.16
N LYS A 164 10.97 -4.18 -20.20
CA LYS A 164 11.38 -4.22 -18.81
C LYS A 164 10.17 -4.18 -17.88
N ILE A 165 10.17 -5.01 -16.85
CA ILE A 165 9.26 -4.91 -15.72
C ILE A 165 9.81 -3.81 -14.79
N LEU A 166 9.00 -2.77 -14.57
CA LEU A 166 9.30 -1.66 -13.68
C LEU A 166 8.93 -1.98 -12.24
N ALA A 167 7.84 -2.72 -12.05
CA ALA A 167 7.39 -3.18 -10.74
C ALA A 167 6.50 -4.42 -10.85
N GLU A 168 6.42 -5.15 -9.74
CA GLU A 168 5.61 -6.36 -9.56
C GLU A 168 4.92 -6.29 -8.20
N TYR A 169 3.62 -6.59 -8.15
CA TYR A 169 2.81 -6.53 -6.93
C TYR A 169 1.93 -7.77 -6.81
N ASP A 170 1.94 -8.39 -5.64
CA ASP A 170 0.94 -9.42 -5.29
C ASP A 170 -0.35 -8.73 -4.84
N ILE A 171 -1.46 -9.00 -5.54
CA ILE A 171 -2.77 -8.39 -5.25
C ILE A 171 -3.28 -8.79 -3.85
N ALA A 172 -2.89 -9.95 -3.34
CA ALA A 172 -3.30 -10.44 -2.03
C ALA A 172 -2.42 -9.90 -0.88
N SER A 173 -1.33 -9.19 -1.18
CA SER A 173 -0.47 -8.62 -0.14
C SER A 173 -1.16 -7.49 0.62
N LYS A 174 -0.85 -7.39 1.92
CA LYS A 174 -1.34 -6.28 2.77
C LYS A 174 -0.93 -4.93 2.20
N GLU A 175 0.30 -4.82 1.71
CA GLU A 175 0.85 -3.60 1.11
C GLU A 175 0.07 -3.17 -0.13
N TYR A 176 -0.31 -4.13 -0.98
CA TYR A 176 -1.13 -3.82 -2.16
C TYR A 176 -2.49 -3.28 -1.76
N ILE A 177 -3.15 -3.95 -0.81
CA ILE A 177 -4.49 -3.57 -0.33
C ILE A 177 -4.45 -2.20 0.34
N MET A 178 -3.46 -1.92 1.21
CA MET A 178 -3.31 -0.64 1.89
C MET A 178 -3.19 0.52 0.89
N VAL A 179 -2.34 0.38 -0.12
CA VAL A 179 -2.14 1.43 -1.14
C VAL A 179 -3.40 1.63 -1.98
N GLN A 180 -4.10 0.54 -2.36
CA GLN A 180 -5.35 0.66 -3.12
C GLN A 180 -6.44 1.37 -2.30
N SER A 181 -6.56 1.07 -1.01
CA SER A 181 -7.51 1.76 -0.12
C SER A 181 -7.20 3.27 -0.03
N MET A 182 -5.93 3.64 0.06
CA MET A 182 -5.51 5.04 0.07
C MET A 182 -5.88 5.75 -1.25
N TYR A 183 -5.65 5.09 -2.40
CA TYR A 183 -6.02 5.64 -3.70
C TYR A 183 -7.52 5.87 -3.84
N GLN A 184 -8.35 4.94 -3.35
CA GLN A 184 -9.81 5.10 -3.33
C GLN A 184 -10.21 6.33 -2.51
N MET A 185 -9.67 6.50 -1.30
CA MET A 185 -9.96 7.67 -0.47
C MET A 185 -9.62 8.98 -1.19
N TRP A 186 -8.48 9.07 -1.85
CA TRP A 186 -8.08 10.28 -2.57
C TRP A 186 -8.95 10.56 -3.80
N THR A 187 -9.37 9.53 -4.53
CA THR A 187 -10.26 9.71 -5.68
C THR A 187 -11.67 10.09 -5.26
N ASP A 188 -12.20 9.51 -4.19
CA ASP A 188 -13.53 9.83 -3.68
C ASP A 188 -13.59 11.26 -3.09
N GLU A 189 -12.54 11.70 -2.39
CA GLU A 189 -12.43 13.07 -1.89
C GLU A 189 -12.33 14.10 -3.02
N SER A 190 -11.59 13.78 -4.09
CA SER A 190 -11.47 14.67 -5.26
C SER A 190 -12.78 14.82 -6.02
N MET A 191 -13.60 13.76 -6.10
CA MET A 191 -14.94 13.81 -6.71
C MET A 191 -15.90 14.70 -5.88
N ASN A 192 -15.87 14.60 -4.56
CA ASN A 192 -16.73 15.40 -3.67
C ASN A 192 -16.37 16.91 -3.64
N THR A 193 -15.16 17.27 -4.04
CA THR A 193 -14.72 18.69 -4.10
C THR A 193 -15.08 19.36 -5.44
N LEU A 194 -15.34 18.58 -6.49
CA LEU A 194 -15.73 19.09 -7.81
C LEU A 194 -17.24 19.33 -7.95
N GLU A 195 -18.05 18.84 -7.00
CA GLU A 195 -19.52 19.02 -6.99
C GLU A 195 -19.98 20.22 -6.12
N LYS A 196 -19.07 21.00 -5.56
CA LYS A 196 -19.36 22.24 -4.79
C LYS A 196 -18.84 23.47 -5.52
#